data_a734ce662b0666c5cc39504630bee829
#
_entry.id   a734ce662b0666c5cc39504630bee829
#
_cell.length_a   1.000
_cell.length_b   1.000
_cell.length_c   1.000
_cell.angle_alpha   90.00
_cell.angle_beta   90.00
_cell.angle_gamma   90.00
#
_symmetry.space_group_name_H-M   'P 1'
#
loop_
_entity.id
_entity.type
_entity.pdbx_description
1 polymer ?
#
loop_
_entity_poly.entity_id
_entity_poly.type
_entity_poly.pdbx_seq_one_letter_code
_entity_poly.pdbx_strand_id
1 'polypeptide(L)'
;DDVILICGGGFLGSLWEFELNITEHVLKDLKKNKIIILPQSMYYEDNAFGEFRKKRDAEIYREQKDLHICFREKISQKRFNSFNINNVKTYLIPDMALNLDYSGMDNVRTDITLCLRTDKEQTLSGTDCEKLKEYFTEKNELLTVTSMLGEPIEPEFREEAVKEKLSVFKKSKLVITDRLHCMLACAITGTPCIALDNLTGKVEGVYEWIKDLNYIQFAGNSHEIIRQDILNWPEVGKKHLFTKRYENEFTELAALIEGEIKK
;
A
#
# COMPACT_ATOMS: atom_id res chain seq x y z
N ASP A 1 -12.80 16.43 -23.38
CA ASP A 1 -12.74 17.15 -22.07
C ASP A 1 -12.89 16.19 -20.89
N ASP A 2 -12.61 14.88 -21.09
CA ASP A 2 -12.73 13.89 -20.04
C ASP A 2 -11.55 13.98 -19.08
N VAL A 3 -11.81 13.78 -17.78
CA VAL A 3 -10.78 13.59 -16.75
C VAL A 3 -10.38 12.13 -16.76
N ILE A 4 -9.09 11.86 -16.87
CA ILE A 4 -8.54 10.52 -16.90
C ILE A 4 -8.02 10.17 -15.50
N LEU A 5 -8.54 9.09 -14.92
CA LEU A 5 -8.07 8.58 -13.64
C LEU A 5 -7.21 7.34 -13.88
N ILE A 6 -5.97 7.37 -13.37
CA ILE A 6 -5.11 6.18 -13.31
C ILE A 6 -5.20 5.62 -11.89
N CYS A 7 -5.49 4.34 -11.77
CA CYS A 7 -5.71 3.70 -10.46
C CYS A 7 -4.48 3.84 -9.54
N GLY A 8 -4.74 3.87 -8.23
CA GLY A 8 -3.72 3.88 -7.21
C GLY A 8 -2.96 2.55 -7.12
N GLY A 9 -1.82 2.54 -6.44
CA GLY A 9 -1.03 1.33 -6.27
C GLY A 9 0.44 1.58 -5.94
N GLY A 10 1.32 0.73 -6.42
CA GLY A 10 2.76 0.83 -6.15
C GLY A 10 3.60 0.47 -7.36
N PHE A 11 3.21 0.97 -8.54
CA PHE A 11 3.82 0.56 -9.80
C PHE A 11 4.53 1.70 -10.56
N LEU A 12 4.55 2.94 -10.06
CA LEU A 12 5.36 3.98 -10.71
C LEU A 12 6.85 3.69 -10.48
N GLY A 13 7.62 3.75 -11.56
CA GLY A 13 9.07 3.56 -11.52
C GLY A 13 9.57 2.42 -12.38
N SER A 14 10.41 1.48 -11.84
CA SER A 14 11.06 0.46 -12.66
C SER A 14 10.69 -0.99 -12.34
N LEU A 15 9.98 -1.26 -11.24
CA LEU A 15 9.73 -2.64 -10.80
C LEU A 15 8.62 -3.35 -11.57
N TRP A 16 7.53 -2.66 -11.93
CA TRP A 16 6.30 -3.27 -12.42
C TRP A 16 6.06 -2.85 -13.87
N GLU A 17 6.76 -3.48 -14.80
CA GLU A 17 6.83 -3.07 -16.21
C GLU A 17 5.47 -3.09 -16.92
N PHE A 18 4.60 -4.05 -16.60
CA PHE A 18 3.31 -4.17 -17.26
C PHE A 18 2.41 -2.96 -16.95
N GLU A 19 2.21 -2.66 -15.68
CA GLU A 19 1.39 -1.54 -15.22
C GLU A 19 2.01 -0.20 -15.62
N LEU A 20 3.33 -0.14 -15.57
CA LEU A 20 4.08 1.03 -16.01
C LEU A 20 3.88 1.31 -17.51
N ASN A 21 3.93 0.28 -18.34
CA ASN A 21 3.71 0.42 -19.78
C ASN A 21 2.31 0.92 -20.09
N ILE A 22 1.27 0.44 -19.39
CA ILE A 22 -0.10 0.96 -19.53
C ILE A 22 -0.14 2.44 -19.16
N THR A 23 0.46 2.80 -18.01
CA THR A 23 0.53 4.20 -17.56
C THR A 23 1.24 5.08 -18.58
N GLU A 24 2.36 4.62 -19.14
CA GLU A 24 3.11 5.35 -20.16
C GLU A 24 2.28 5.59 -21.43
N HIS A 25 1.52 4.59 -21.91
CA HIS A 25 0.64 4.75 -23.07
C HIS A 25 -0.44 5.80 -22.79
N VAL A 26 -1.11 5.70 -21.63
CA VAL A 26 -2.13 6.70 -21.26
C VAL A 26 -1.55 8.11 -21.22
N LEU A 27 -0.39 8.29 -20.61
CA LEU A 27 0.27 9.60 -20.50
C LEU A 27 0.69 10.16 -21.87
N LYS A 28 1.12 9.31 -22.82
CA LYS A 28 1.50 9.75 -24.16
C LYS A 28 0.31 10.07 -25.06
N ASP A 29 -0.71 9.22 -25.02
CA ASP A 29 -1.84 9.32 -25.94
C ASP A 29 -2.84 10.40 -25.50
N LEU A 30 -3.00 10.58 -24.18
CA LEU A 30 -3.96 11.49 -23.57
C LEU A 30 -3.34 12.73 -22.93
N LYS A 31 -2.13 13.10 -23.32
CA LYS A 31 -1.36 14.22 -22.74
C LYS A 31 -2.04 15.60 -22.79
N LYS A 32 -3.15 15.74 -23.51
CA LYS A 32 -3.93 16.98 -23.56
C LYS A 32 -5.06 17.02 -22.54
N ASN A 33 -5.43 15.87 -21.99
CA ASN A 33 -6.45 15.72 -20.97
C ASN A 33 -5.93 16.13 -19.59
N LYS A 34 -6.84 16.40 -18.68
CA LYS A 34 -6.54 16.37 -17.27
C LYS A 34 -6.35 14.92 -16.84
N ILE A 35 -5.17 14.59 -16.32
CA ILE A 35 -4.85 13.24 -15.86
C ILE A 35 -4.57 13.31 -14.36
N ILE A 36 -5.21 12.44 -13.60
CA ILE A 36 -4.99 12.30 -12.15
C ILE A 36 -4.54 10.87 -11.87
N ILE A 37 -3.32 10.71 -11.39
CA ILE A 37 -2.83 9.44 -10.87
C ILE A 37 -3.23 9.39 -9.39
N LEU A 38 -4.10 8.43 -9.05
CA LEU A 38 -4.58 8.19 -7.68
C LEU A 38 -3.43 7.73 -6.77
N PRO A 39 -3.59 7.74 -5.43
CA PRO A 39 -2.48 7.53 -4.49
C PRO A 39 -1.54 6.38 -4.82
N GLN A 40 -0.30 6.72 -5.14
CA GLN A 40 0.73 5.83 -5.70
C GLN A 40 2.01 5.83 -4.88
N SER A 41 2.76 4.71 -4.97
CA SER A 41 4.17 4.65 -4.60
C SER A 41 5.04 4.66 -5.85
N MET A 42 6.21 5.28 -5.74
CA MET A 42 7.21 5.39 -6.81
C MET A 42 8.54 4.81 -6.35
N TYR A 43 9.12 3.91 -7.16
CA TYR A 43 10.42 3.33 -6.87
C TYR A 43 11.21 3.05 -8.15
N TYR A 44 12.46 3.44 -8.16
CA TYR A 44 13.43 3.09 -9.22
C TYR A 44 14.54 2.25 -8.62
N GLU A 45 14.88 1.15 -9.28
CA GLU A 45 15.99 0.30 -8.91
C GLU A 45 17.32 1.06 -9.06
N ASP A 46 18.26 0.76 -8.18
CA ASP A 46 19.62 1.32 -8.24
C ASP A 46 20.48 0.52 -9.23
N ASN A 47 20.11 0.60 -10.51
CA ASN A 47 20.81 -0.05 -11.62
C ASN A 47 20.60 0.74 -12.93
N ALA A 48 21.27 0.29 -14.00
CA ALA A 48 21.20 0.96 -15.31
C ALA A 48 19.77 1.04 -15.87
N PHE A 49 18.92 0.03 -15.62
CA PHE A 49 17.53 0.03 -16.06
C PHE A 49 16.70 1.06 -15.27
N GLY A 50 16.87 1.10 -13.95
CA GLY A 50 16.20 2.10 -13.12
C GLY A 50 16.55 3.53 -13.51
N GLU A 51 17.82 3.81 -13.80
CA GLU A 51 18.26 5.13 -14.27
C GLU A 51 17.72 5.46 -15.68
N PHE A 52 17.67 4.48 -16.56
CA PHE A 52 17.04 4.64 -17.89
C PHE A 52 15.55 5.00 -17.74
N ARG A 53 14.80 4.23 -16.93
CA ARG A 53 13.38 4.47 -16.69
C ARG A 53 13.12 5.82 -16.07
N LYS A 54 13.92 6.21 -15.08
CA LYS A 54 13.83 7.51 -14.42
C LYS A 54 13.93 8.68 -15.40
N LYS A 55 14.89 8.62 -16.32
CA LYS A 55 15.06 9.64 -17.36
C LYS A 55 13.86 9.67 -18.31
N ARG A 56 13.44 8.50 -18.80
CA ARG A 56 12.30 8.34 -19.69
C ARG A 56 11.00 8.86 -19.09
N ASP A 57 10.72 8.47 -17.84
CA ASP A 57 9.51 8.91 -17.14
C ASP A 57 9.51 10.43 -16.92
N ALA A 58 10.68 11.00 -16.58
CA ALA A 58 10.80 12.45 -16.43
C ALA A 58 10.54 13.21 -17.74
N GLU A 59 10.94 12.67 -18.89
CA GLU A 59 10.59 13.24 -20.21
C GLU A 59 9.08 13.21 -20.46
N ILE A 60 8.44 12.06 -20.21
CA ILE A 60 6.99 11.89 -20.38
C ILE A 60 6.20 12.85 -19.49
N TYR A 61 6.62 13.00 -18.22
CA TYR A 61 5.96 13.91 -17.28
C TYR A 61 6.10 15.38 -17.70
N ARG A 62 7.23 15.80 -18.27
CA ARG A 62 7.42 17.17 -18.79
C ARG A 62 6.51 17.51 -19.95
N GLU A 63 6.07 16.50 -20.74
CA GLU A 63 5.19 16.70 -21.89
C GLU A 63 3.72 16.89 -21.50
N GLN A 64 3.36 16.60 -20.23
CA GLN A 64 1.95 16.66 -19.80
C GLN A 64 1.46 18.10 -19.65
N LYS A 65 0.22 18.38 -20.04
CA LYS A 65 -0.40 19.71 -19.92
C LYS A 65 -1.07 19.93 -18.57
N ASP A 66 -1.75 18.92 -18.04
CA ASP A 66 -2.48 19.01 -16.77
C ASP A 66 -2.42 17.64 -16.06
N LEU A 67 -1.23 17.31 -15.56
CA LEU A 67 -0.99 16.08 -14.81
C LEU A 67 -0.94 16.36 -13.31
N HIS A 68 -1.69 15.58 -12.56
CA HIS A 68 -1.73 15.54 -11.12
C HIS A 68 -1.31 14.16 -10.62
N ILE A 69 -0.37 14.08 -9.70
CA ILE A 69 0.08 12.82 -9.10
C ILE A 69 -0.17 12.87 -7.61
N CYS A 70 -1.02 11.96 -7.12
CA CYS A 70 -1.20 11.74 -5.70
C CYS A 70 -0.21 10.69 -5.23
N PHE A 71 0.63 11.02 -4.27
CA PHE A 71 1.50 10.06 -3.60
C PHE A 71 0.90 9.65 -2.26
N ARG A 72 0.99 8.38 -1.91
CA ARG A 72 0.48 7.87 -0.63
C ARG A 72 1.52 7.88 0.49
N GLU A 73 2.79 8.18 0.18
CA GLU A 73 3.85 8.37 1.16
C GLU A 73 4.90 9.39 0.70
N LYS A 74 5.53 10.02 1.69
CA LYS A 74 6.49 11.11 1.48
C LYS A 74 7.74 10.73 0.69
N ILE A 75 8.18 9.46 0.79
CA ILE A 75 9.39 9.00 0.11
C ILE A 75 9.19 9.01 -1.42
N SER A 76 8.03 8.58 -1.91
CA SER A 76 7.69 8.63 -3.33
C SER A 76 7.55 10.07 -3.85
N GLN A 77 6.91 10.94 -3.07
CA GLN A 77 6.81 12.35 -3.43
C GLN A 77 8.21 13.01 -3.50
N LYS A 78 9.10 12.71 -2.55
CA LYS A 78 10.50 13.21 -2.59
C LYS A 78 11.25 12.69 -3.82
N ARG A 79 11.07 11.42 -4.19
CA ARG A 79 11.67 10.85 -5.41
C ARG A 79 11.20 11.60 -6.65
N PHE A 80 9.91 11.86 -6.77
CA PHE A 80 9.36 12.65 -7.88
C PHE A 80 9.90 14.09 -7.89
N ASN A 81 9.92 14.74 -6.74
CA ASN A 81 10.41 16.13 -6.63
C ASN A 81 11.89 16.27 -7.08
N SER A 82 12.69 15.21 -6.98
CA SER A 82 14.07 15.21 -7.48
C SER A 82 14.19 15.33 -9.00
N PHE A 83 13.10 15.15 -9.76
CA PHE A 83 13.09 15.37 -11.22
C PHE A 83 13.06 16.85 -11.61
N ASN A 84 12.76 17.74 -10.67
CA ASN A 84 12.62 19.18 -10.91
C ASN A 84 11.66 19.48 -12.06
N ILE A 85 10.45 18.90 -12.00
CA ILE A 85 9.39 19.06 -12.98
C ILE A 85 8.33 20.02 -12.41
N ASN A 86 8.13 21.18 -13.05
CA ASN A 86 7.29 22.24 -12.53
C ASN A 86 5.86 22.26 -13.08
N ASN A 87 5.61 21.54 -14.18
CA ASN A 87 4.28 21.49 -14.81
C ASN A 87 3.37 20.38 -14.27
N VAL A 88 3.88 19.54 -13.37
CA VAL A 88 3.11 18.47 -12.73
C VAL A 88 2.84 18.86 -11.27
N LYS A 89 1.57 18.74 -10.86
CA LYS A 89 1.16 19.01 -9.49
C LYS A 89 1.20 17.73 -8.68
N THR A 90 1.72 17.80 -7.46
CA THR A 90 1.81 16.63 -6.59
C THR A 90 1.05 16.85 -5.29
N TYR A 91 0.38 15.82 -4.82
CA TYR A 91 -0.41 15.79 -3.60
C TYR A 91 0.06 14.63 -2.72
N LEU A 92 -0.09 14.77 -1.41
CA LEU A 92 0.14 13.68 -0.46
C LEU A 92 -1.21 13.26 0.10
N ILE A 93 -1.76 12.17 -0.43
CA ILE A 93 -3.10 11.65 -0.10
C ILE A 93 -2.94 10.23 0.44
N PRO A 94 -3.59 9.85 1.55
CA PRO A 94 -3.52 8.50 2.08
C PRO A 94 -3.90 7.43 1.06
N ASP A 95 -3.44 6.21 1.25
CA ASP A 95 -3.89 5.08 0.43
C ASP A 95 -5.42 4.96 0.47
N MET A 96 -6.03 4.74 -0.69
CA MET A 96 -7.50 4.70 -0.84
C MET A 96 -8.17 3.65 0.07
N ALA A 97 -7.45 2.59 0.46
CA ALA A 97 -7.94 1.59 1.40
C ALA A 97 -8.28 2.19 2.78
N LEU A 98 -7.63 3.30 3.17
CA LEU A 98 -7.91 3.98 4.43
C LEU A 98 -9.22 4.79 4.43
N ASN A 99 -9.91 4.88 3.28
CA ASN A 99 -11.28 5.41 3.22
C ASN A 99 -12.34 4.35 3.57
N LEU A 100 -11.95 3.12 3.84
CA LEU A 100 -12.83 2.02 4.19
C LEU A 100 -12.83 1.79 5.71
N ASP A 101 -13.98 1.41 6.26
CA ASP A 101 -14.11 1.02 7.68
C ASP A 101 -14.83 -0.34 7.79
N TYR A 102 -14.09 -1.31 8.29
CA TYR A 102 -14.55 -2.67 8.55
C TYR A 102 -14.36 -3.08 10.01
N SER A 103 -14.15 -2.13 10.93
CA SER A 103 -13.84 -2.39 12.34
C SER A 103 -15.04 -2.89 13.19
N GLY A 104 -16.22 -2.95 12.63
CA GLY A 104 -17.51 -3.08 13.35
C GLY A 104 -17.97 -4.49 13.72
N MET A 105 -17.16 -5.55 13.57
CA MET A 105 -17.59 -6.91 13.90
C MET A 105 -16.76 -7.49 15.05
N ASP A 106 -17.43 -7.84 16.15
CA ASP A 106 -16.86 -8.63 17.24
C ASP A 106 -16.68 -10.08 16.75
N ASN A 107 -15.49 -10.43 16.33
CA ASN A 107 -15.13 -11.80 15.97
C ASN A 107 -14.23 -12.40 17.05
N VAL A 108 -14.48 -13.66 17.39
CA VAL A 108 -13.51 -14.44 18.15
C VAL A 108 -12.26 -14.59 17.29
N ARG A 109 -11.13 -14.09 17.77
CA ARG A 109 -9.84 -14.15 17.08
C ARG A 109 -9.09 -15.39 17.53
N THR A 110 -8.74 -16.25 16.60
CA THR A 110 -8.15 -17.58 16.89
C THR A 110 -6.79 -17.78 16.25
N ASP A 111 -6.55 -17.21 15.08
CA ASP A 111 -5.42 -17.57 14.23
C ASP A 111 -4.27 -16.57 14.34
N ILE A 112 -3.05 -17.06 14.14
CA ILE A 112 -1.92 -16.23 13.74
C ILE A 112 -1.86 -16.29 12.20
N THR A 113 -1.79 -15.14 11.55
CA THR A 113 -1.73 -15.10 10.07
C THR A 113 -0.38 -14.56 9.60
N LEU A 114 0.29 -15.35 8.78
CA LEU A 114 1.47 -14.90 8.02
C LEU A 114 1.04 -14.55 6.60
N CYS A 115 1.21 -13.28 6.21
CA CYS A 115 0.94 -12.80 4.86
C CYS A 115 2.20 -12.13 4.30
N LEU A 116 3.15 -12.97 3.90
CA LEU A 116 4.48 -12.54 3.47
C LEU A 116 4.60 -12.56 1.94
N ARG A 117 5.51 -11.73 1.43
CA ARG A 117 5.81 -11.63 0.01
C ARG A 117 6.64 -12.83 -0.46
N THR A 118 6.45 -13.18 -1.73
CA THR A 118 7.26 -14.17 -2.46
C THR A 118 7.71 -13.63 -3.81
N ASP A 119 7.59 -12.32 -4.01
CA ASP A 119 7.92 -11.62 -5.25
C ASP A 119 9.19 -10.77 -5.09
N LYS A 120 9.54 -10.02 -6.13
CA LYS A 120 10.77 -9.22 -6.21
C LYS A 120 10.88 -8.07 -5.19
N GLU A 121 9.83 -7.75 -4.46
CA GLU A 121 9.89 -6.80 -3.35
C GLU A 121 10.17 -7.48 -1.99
N GLN A 122 10.31 -8.80 -1.95
CA GLN A 122 10.60 -9.54 -0.72
C GLN A 122 11.97 -9.16 -0.16
N THR A 123 12.02 -8.90 1.14
CA THR A 123 13.28 -8.65 1.89
C THR A 123 13.59 -9.79 2.89
N LEU A 124 12.55 -10.46 3.40
CA LEU A 124 12.74 -11.61 4.27
C LEU A 124 13.27 -12.82 3.48
N SER A 125 14.29 -13.48 4.02
CA SER A 125 14.78 -14.72 3.44
C SER A 125 13.78 -15.87 3.63
N GLY A 126 13.83 -16.88 2.75
CA GLY A 126 13.02 -18.09 2.91
C GLY A 126 13.28 -18.78 4.26
N THR A 127 14.53 -18.78 4.72
CA THR A 127 14.92 -19.31 6.03
C THR A 127 14.25 -18.57 7.19
N ASP A 128 14.11 -17.26 7.10
CA ASP A 128 13.44 -16.48 8.15
C ASP A 128 11.93 -16.69 8.14
N CYS A 129 11.34 -16.87 6.96
CA CYS A 129 9.93 -17.26 6.85
C CYS A 129 9.66 -18.62 7.50
N GLU A 130 10.53 -19.61 7.30
CA GLU A 130 10.38 -20.93 7.94
C GLU A 130 10.57 -20.85 9.45
N LYS A 131 11.56 -20.10 9.95
CA LYS A 131 11.73 -19.87 11.39
C LYS A 131 10.51 -19.25 12.06
N LEU A 132 9.83 -18.32 11.38
CA LEU A 132 8.56 -17.75 11.87
C LEU A 132 7.48 -18.81 11.98
N LYS A 133 7.33 -19.66 10.98
CA LYS A 133 6.35 -20.77 10.99
C LYS A 133 6.65 -21.75 12.12
N GLU A 134 7.91 -22.18 12.26
CA GLU A 134 8.36 -23.09 13.32
C GLU A 134 8.05 -22.52 14.70
N TYR A 135 8.37 -21.23 14.94
CA TYR A 135 8.12 -20.57 16.22
C TYR A 135 6.65 -20.65 16.65
N PHE A 136 5.70 -20.40 15.75
CA PHE A 136 4.28 -20.48 16.09
C PHE A 136 3.77 -21.91 16.21
N THR A 137 4.31 -22.83 15.40
CA THR A 137 3.97 -24.26 15.47
C THR A 137 4.42 -24.86 16.80
N GLU A 138 5.62 -24.53 17.29
CA GLU A 138 6.13 -24.98 18.60
C GLU A 138 5.27 -24.48 19.76
N LYS A 139 4.61 -23.33 19.60
CA LYS A 139 3.67 -22.77 20.58
C LYS A 139 2.25 -23.31 20.47
N ASN A 140 2.01 -24.28 19.58
CA ASN A 140 0.68 -24.83 19.27
C ASN A 140 -0.34 -23.75 18.85
N GLU A 141 0.11 -22.69 18.17
CA GLU A 141 -0.79 -21.67 17.64
C GLU A 141 -1.38 -22.11 16.31
N LEU A 142 -2.65 -21.84 16.10
CA LEU A 142 -3.30 -22.06 14.82
C LEU A 142 -2.73 -21.07 13.78
N LEU A 143 -2.01 -21.58 12.79
CA LEU A 143 -1.30 -20.78 11.81
C LEU A 143 -2.02 -20.78 10.46
N THR A 144 -2.36 -19.60 9.97
CA THR A 144 -2.84 -19.36 8.61
C THR A 144 -1.73 -18.71 7.78
N VAL A 145 -1.39 -19.34 6.65
CA VAL A 145 -0.49 -18.73 5.66
C VAL A 145 -1.32 -18.31 4.46
N THR A 146 -1.24 -17.05 4.07
CA THR A 146 -2.02 -16.50 2.96
C THR A 146 -1.18 -15.55 2.10
N SER A 147 -1.71 -15.16 0.95
CA SER A 147 -1.14 -14.16 0.07
C SER A 147 -2.23 -13.16 -0.34
N MET A 148 -1.82 -11.93 -0.62
CA MET A 148 -2.70 -10.94 -1.28
C MET A 148 -2.81 -11.19 -2.79
N LEU A 149 -1.93 -12.02 -3.34
CA LEU A 149 -2.00 -12.45 -4.74
C LEU A 149 -3.02 -13.58 -4.88
N GLY A 150 -3.74 -13.57 -5.98
CA GLY A 150 -4.71 -14.60 -6.33
C GLY A 150 -4.89 -14.64 -7.84
N GLU A 151 -5.74 -15.54 -8.29
CA GLU A 151 -6.19 -15.59 -9.68
C GLU A 151 -6.98 -14.33 -10.04
N PRO A 152 -7.02 -13.94 -11.33
CA PRO A 152 -7.87 -12.87 -11.81
C PRO A 152 -9.33 -13.10 -11.40
N ILE A 153 -9.96 -12.05 -10.89
CA ILE A 153 -11.34 -12.11 -10.40
C ILE A 153 -12.22 -11.25 -11.31
N GLU A 154 -13.28 -11.85 -11.81
CA GLU A 154 -14.27 -11.14 -12.62
C GLU A 154 -14.89 -9.97 -11.83
N PRO A 155 -15.24 -8.86 -12.48
CA PRO A 155 -15.69 -7.64 -11.83
C PRO A 155 -16.83 -7.84 -10.84
N GLU A 156 -17.80 -8.71 -11.16
CA GLU A 156 -18.99 -8.99 -10.36
C GLU A 156 -18.67 -9.71 -9.02
N PHE A 157 -17.52 -10.41 -8.92
CA PHE A 157 -17.12 -11.14 -7.70
C PHE A 157 -16.09 -10.39 -6.85
N ARG A 158 -15.65 -9.22 -7.29
CA ARG A 158 -14.56 -8.48 -6.60
C ARG A 158 -14.92 -8.07 -5.17
N GLU A 159 -16.14 -7.61 -4.95
CA GLU A 159 -16.57 -7.19 -3.62
C GLU A 159 -16.60 -8.36 -2.64
N GLU A 160 -17.09 -9.53 -3.07
CA GLU A 160 -17.12 -10.74 -2.25
C GLU A 160 -15.69 -11.22 -1.95
N ALA A 161 -14.82 -11.27 -2.94
CA ALA A 161 -13.42 -11.64 -2.75
C ALA A 161 -12.68 -10.73 -1.77
N VAL A 162 -12.94 -9.42 -1.79
CA VAL A 162 -12.40 -8.49 -0.79
C VAL A 162 -12.94 -8.79 0.60
N LYS A 163 -14.24 -9.04 0.75
CA LYS A 163 -14.85 -9.40 2.05
C LYS A 163 -14.29 -10.71 2.60
N GLU A 164 -14.13 -11.71 1.75
CA GLU A 164 -13.51 -12.99 2.13
C GLU A 164 -12.08 -12.79 2.62
N LYS A 165 -11.27 -12.03 1.87
CA LYS A 165 -9.89 -11.74 2.27
C LYS A 165 -9.82 -10.98 3.59
N LEU A 166 -10.67 -9.96 3.78
CA LEU A 166 -10.75 -9.23 5.04
C LEU A 166 -11.20 -10.12 6.20
N SER A 167 -12.04 -11.13 5.95
CA SER A 167 -12.49 -12.07 6.98
C SER A 167 -11.35 -12.92 7.54
N VAL A 168 -10.35 -13.25 6.72
CA VAL A 168 -9.14 -13.95 7.18
C VAL A 168 -8.41 -13.10 8.23
N PHE A 169 -8.19 -11.83 7.95
CA PHE A 169 -7.51 -10.93 8.88
C PHE A 169 -8.35 -10.68 10.14
N LYS A 170 -9.67 -10.53 10.01
CA LYS A 170 -10.57 -10.36 11.15
C LYS A 170 -10.55 -11.52 12.15
N LYS A 171 -10.32 -12.74 11.68
CA LYS A 171 -10.18 -13.93 12.53
C LYS A 171 -8.82 -14.05 13.20
N SER A 172 -7.86 -13.23 12.80
CA SER A 172 -6.50 -13.31 13.32
C SER A 172 -6.36 -12.59 14.65
N LYS A 173 -5.75 -13.24 15.65
CA LYS A 173 -5.27 -12.57 16.88
C LYS A 173 -4.03 -11.73 16.61
N LEU A 174 -3.25 -12.11 15.60
CA LEU A 174 -2.08 -11.39 15.13
C LEU A 174 -1.85 -11.67 13.65
N VAL A 175 -1.49 -10.63 12.91
CA VAL A 175 -1.02 -10.73 11.52
C VAL A 175 0.43 -10.28 11.46
N ILE A 176 1.28 -11.02 10.76
CA ILE A 176 2.64 -10.59 10.43
C ILE A 176 2.74 -10.46 8.91
N THR A 177 3.20 -9.31 8.43
CA THR A 177 3.18 -9.01 7.01
C THR A 177 4.25 -8.00 6.59
N ASP A 178 4.81 -8.19 5.39
CA ASP A 178 5.61 -7.22 4.64
C ASP A 178 4.83 -6.64 3.44
N ARG A 179 3.48 -6.89 3.42
CA ARG A 179 2.58 -6.41 2.38
C ARG A 179 1.78 -5.20 2.86
N LEU A 180 1.94 -4.09 2.16
CA LEU A 180 1.25 -2.84 2.47
C LEU A 180 -0.27 -3.02 2.64
N HIS A 181 -0.96 -3.59 1.65
CA HIS A 181 -2.40 -3.73 1.73
C HIS A 181 -2.88 -4.72 2.80
N CYS A 182 -2.02 -5.66 3.23
CA CYS A 182 -2.32 -6.48 4.38
C CYS A 182 -2.25 -5.67 5.69
N MET A 183 -1.23 -4.83 5.87
CA MET A 183 -1.16 -3.90 6.99
C MET A 183 -2.38 -2.96 7.02
N LEU A 184 -2.77 -2.40 5.87
CA LEU A 184 -3.95 -1.53 5.76
C LEU A 184 -5.25 -2.29 6.05
N ALA A 185 -5.38 -3.55 5.58
CA ALA A 185 -6.51 -4.41 5.92
C ALA A 185 -6.61 -4.64 7.43
N CYS A 186 -5.48 -4.86 8.11
CA CYS A 186 -5.44 -4.95 9.57
C CYS A 186 -5.86 -3.63 10.22
N ALA A 187 -5.39 -2.50 9.72
CA ALA A 187 -5.75 -1.18 10.24
C ALA A 187 -7.28 -0.96 10.19
N ILE A 188 -7.91 -1.15 9.02
CA ILE A 188 -9.36 -0.91 8.85
C ILE A 188 -10.25 -1.96 9.51
N THR A 189 -9.71 -3.12 9.88
CA THR A 189 -10.45 -4.19 10.58
C THR A 189 -10.20 -4.23 12.08
N GLY A 190 -9.32 -3.37 12.62
CA GLY A 190 -8.91 -3.37 14.02
C GLY A 190 -8.11 -4.61 14.42
N THR A 191 -7.39 -5.24 13.48
CA THR A 191 -6.65 -6.48 13.71
C THR A 191 -5.21 -6.17 14.14
N PRO A 192 -4.72 -6.77 15.24
CA PRO A 192 -3.32 -6.64 15.65
C PRO A 192 -2.37 -7.05 14.52
N CYS A 193 -1.37 -6.21 14.23
CA CYS A 193 -0.47 -6.42 13.11
C CYS A 193 0.96 -6.02 13.46
N ILE A 194 1.92 -6.87 13.09
CA ILE A 194 3.34 -6.53 13.02
C ILE A 194 3.68 -6.39 11.52
N ALA A 195 3.95 -5.17 11.11
CA ALA A 195 4.31 -4.85 9.74
C ALA A 195 5.83 -4.78 9.58
N LEU A 196 6.32 -5.46 8.56
CA LEU A 196 7.72 -5.42 8.12
C LEU A 196 7.82 -4.53 6.89
N ASP A 197 8.98 -3.98 6.64
CA ASP A 197 9.17 -3.26 5.38
C ASP A 197 9.50 -4.21 4.23
N ASN A 198 9.45 -3.65 3.04
CA ASN A 198 9.83 -4.32 1.81
C ASN A 198 10.92 -3.51 1.07
N LEU A 199 11.40 -4.04 -0.06
CA LEU A 199 12.47 -3.43 -0.84
C LEU A 199 12.25 -1.94 -1.16
N THR A 200 11.01 -1.50 -1.32
CA THR A 200 10.69 -0.15 -1.79
C THR A 200 10.56 0.89 -0.68
N GLY A 201 10.42 0.46 0.60
CA GLY A 201 10.21 1.33 1.76
C GLY A 201 8.79 1.89 1.87
N LYS A 202 7.84 1.35 1.08
CA LYS A 202 6.47 1.88 1.04
C LYS A 202 5.63 1.47 2.25
N VAL A 203 5.96 0.36 2.92
CA VAL A 203 5.23 -0.06 4.13
C VAL A 203 5.52 0.91 5.26
N GLU A 204 6.80 1.22 5.50
CA GLU A 204 7.20 2.26 6.45
C GLU A 204 6.55 3.61 6.13
N GLY A 205 6.64 4.01 4.85
CA GLY A 205 6.12 5.30 4.40
C GLY A 205 4.62 5.47 4.62
N VAL A 206 3.82 4.42 4.38
CA VAL A 206 2.37 4.45 4.61
C VAL A 206 2.01 4.21 6.07
N TYR A 207 2.82 3.47 6.83
CA TYR A 207 2.66 3.31 8.28
C TYR A 207 2.62 4.67 8.99
N GLU A 208 3.34 5.69 8.50
CA GLU A 208 3.32 7.04 9.07
C GLU A 208 1.90 7.65 9.20
N TRP A 209 0.94 7.24 8.35
CA TRP A 209 -0.45 7.66 8.44
C TRP A 209 -1.23 7.01 9.60
N ILE A 210 -0.77 5.85 10.07
CA ILE A 210 -1.48 4.99 11.02
C ILE A 210 -0.65 4.64 12.26
N LYS A 211 0.51 5.25 12.45
CA LYS A 211 1.45 4.94 13.53
C LYS A 211 0.93 5.18 14.96
N ASP A 212 -0.15 5.92 15.10
CA ASP A 212 -0.84 6.14 16.37
C ASP A 212 -1.85 5.03 16.72
N LEU A 213 -2.08 4.07 15.81
CA LEU A 213 -2.88 2.89 16.09
C LEU A 213 -2.08 1.92 16.95
N ASN A 214 -2.46 1.76 18.22
CA ASN A 214 -1.74 0.92 19.18
C ASN A 214 -1.69 -0.57 18.83
N TYR A 215 -2.53 -1.03 17.89
CA TYR A 215 -2.60 -2.40 17.41
C TYR A 215 -1.82 -2.64 16.10
N ILE A 216 -1.19 -1.62 15.54
CA ILE A 216 -0.30 -1.75 14.38
C ILE A 216 1.12 -1.38 14.83
N GLN A 217 2.05 -2.31 14.74
CA GLN A 217 3.46 -2.09 15.02
C GLN A 217 4.27 -2.23 13.74
N PHE A 218 5.25 -1.36 13.57
CA PHE A 218 6.21 -1.44 12.47
C PHE A 218 7.56 -1.92 13.03
N ALA A 219 8.02 -3.08 12.56
CA ALA A 219 9.24 -3.73 13.02
C ALA A 219 10.42 -3.57 12.06
N GLY A 220 10.27 -2.82 10.96
CA GLY A 220 11.34 -2.67 9.97
C GLY A 220 11.68 -3.96 9.24
N ASN A 221 12.98 -4.15 8.94
CA ASN A 221 13.47 -5.33 8.19
C ASN A 221 14.16 -6.38 9.07
N SER A 222 14.15 -6.22 10.39
CA SER A 222 14.87 -7.11 11.29
C SER A 222 13.99 -8.23 11.83
N HIS A 223 14.32 -9.47 11.49
CA HIS A 223 13.67 -10.66 12.06
C HIS A 223 13.96 -10.87 13.55
N GLU A 224 15.03 -10.27 14.10
CA GLU A 224 15.30 -10.29 15.55
C GLU A 224 14.30 -9.43 16.32
N ILE A 225 13.87 -8.32 15.75
CA ILE A 225 12.83 -7.45 16.31
C ILE A 225 11.50 -8.20 16.38
N ILE A 226 11.16 -8.99 15.35
CA ILE A 226 9.92 -9.79 15.34
C ILE A 226 9.83 -10.72 16.56
N ARG A 227 10.95 -11.32 17.01
CA ARG A 227 10.94 -12.20 18.18
C ARG A 227 10.65 -11.46 19.47
N GLN A 228 11.10 -10.24 19.63
CA GLN A 228 10.84 -9.41 20.81
C GLN A 228 9.43 -8.83 20.76
N ASP A 229 8.98 -8.36 19.62
CA ASP A 229 7.66 -7.75 19.42
C ASP A 229 6.53 -8.79 19.48
N ILE A 230 6.79 -10.04 19.05
CA ILE A 230 5.84 -11.15 19.20
C ILE A 230 5.55 -11.47 20.69
N LEU A 231 6.49 -11.23 21.59
CA LEU A 231 6.25 -11.41 23.02
C LEU A 231 5.35 -10.32 23.62
N ASN A 232 5.28 -9.16 22.98
CA ASN A 232 4.52 -7.99 23.38
C ASN A 232 3.60 -7.53 22.24
N TRP A 233 2.88 -8.46 21.61
CA TRP A 233 2.04 -8.10 20.48
C TRP A 233 0.96 -7.08 20.84
N PRO A 234 0.53 -6.29 19.86
CA PRO A 234 -0.39 -5.19 20.09
C PRO A 234 -1.71 -5.67 20.69
N GLU A 235 -2.32 -4.84 21.51
CA GLU A 235 -3.69 -5.06 21.98
C GLU A 235 -4.67 -5.00 20.80
N VAL A 236 -5.81 -5.69 20.95
CA VAL A 236 -6.89 -5.62 19.97
C VAL A 236 -7.35 -4.17 19.79
N GLY A 237 -7.41 -3.74 18.55
CA GLY A 237 -7.81 -2.38 18.21
C GLY A 237 -9.23 -2.07 18.67
N LYS A 238 -9.40 -0.89 19.27
CA LYS A 238 -10.73 -0.32 19.52
C LYS A 238 -11.34 0.12 18.19
N LYS A 239 -12.66 0.16 18.10
CA LYS A 239 -13.38 0.66 16.93
C LYS A 239 -12.90 2.07 16.57
N HIS A 240 -12.29 2.23 15.40
CA HIS A 240 -11.91 3.52 14.85
C HIS A 240 -12.82 3.86 13.67
N LEU A 241 -13.32 5.09 13.65
CA LEU A 241 -14.06 5.60 12.49
C LEU A 241 -13.05 6.13 11.46
N PHE A 242 -12.48 5.25 10.67
CA PHE A 242 -11.50 5.59 9.63
C PHE A 242 -12.05 6.60 8.61
N THR A 243 -13.33 6.50 8.27
CA THR A 243 -14.00 7.40 7.31
C THR A 243 -13.90 8.88 7.66
N LYS A 244 -13.71 9.23 8.94
CA LYS A 244 -13.54 10.62 9.39
C LYS A 244 -12.09 11.02 9.59
N ARG A 245 -11.18 10.06 9.63
CA ARG A 245 -9.78 10.32 9.99
C ARG A 245 -9.03 11.14 8.94
N TYR A 246 -9.33 10.93 7.68
CA TYR A 246 -8.68 11.56 6.53
C TYR A 246 -9.68 12.28 5.62
N GLU A 247 -10.76 12.81 6.23
CA GLU A 247 -11.83 13.48 5.50
C GLU A 247 -11.32 14.66 4.67
N ASN A 248 -10.37 15.41 5.20
CA ASN A 248 -9.81 16.56 4.50
C ASN A 248 -9.03 16.14 3.26
N GLU A 249 -8.17 15.13 3.36
CA GLU A 249 -7.34 14.64 2.26
C GLU A 249 -8.20 14.00 1.16
N PHE A 250 -9.21 13.22 1.53
CA PHE A 250 -10.13 12.64 0.54
C PHE A 250 -11.09 13.66 -0.06
N THR A 251 -11.48 14.70 0.68
CA THR A 251 -12.23 15.84 0.16
C THR A 251 -11.39 16.63 -0.85
N GLU A 252 -10.10 16.84 -0.56
CA GLU A 252 -9.16 17.46 -1.51
C GLU A 252 -9.07 16.65 -2.81
N LEU A 253 -8.97 15.32 -2.70
CA LEU A 253 -8.95 14.44 -3.87
C LEU A 253 -10.25 14.51 -4.67
N ALA A 254 -11.41 14.50 -4.00
CA ALA A 254 -12.71 14.63 -4.65
C ALA A 254 -12.82 15.97 -5.41
N ALA A 255 -12.47 17.08 -4.77
CA ALA A 255 -12.46 18.41 -5.37
C ALA A 255 -11.49 18.47 -6.56
N LEU A 256 -10.36 17.79 -6.51
CA LEU A 256 -9.42 17.68 -7.62
C LEU A 256 -10.06 16.95 -8.81
N ILE A 257 -10.77 15.84 -8.57
CA ILE A 257 -11.44 15.06 -9.62
C ILE A 257 -12.58 15.87 -10.25
N GLU A 258 -13.41 16.52 -9.46
CA GLU A 258 -14.54 17.32 -9.89
C GLU A 258 -14.15 18.65 -10.58
N GLY A 259 -12.89 19.04 -10.48
CA GLY A 259 -12.37 20.26 -11.06
C GLY A 259 -12.65 21.52 -10.25
N GLU A 260 -13.01 21.39 -8.98
CA GLU A 260 -13.34 22.49 -8.08
C GLU A 260 -12.09 23.16 -7.47
N ILE A 261 -10.93 22.53 -7.53
CA ILE A 261 -9.65 23.12 -7.10
C ILE A 261 -9.28 24.18 -8.15
N LYS A 262 -9.50 25.43 -7.81
CA LYS A 262 -9.08 26.59 -8.63
C LYS A 262 -7.56 26.53 -8.86
N LYS A 263 -7.17 26.73 -10.12
CA LYS A 263 -5.76 26.81 -10.56
C LYS A 263 -4.96 27.84 -9.80
#